data_49b94484c92e6f84dff9517b0a205cf7
#
_entry.id   49b94484c92e6f84dff9517b0a205cf7
#
_cell.length_a   1.000
_cell.length_b   1.000
_cell.length_c   1.000
_cell.angle_alpha   90.00
_cell.angle_beta   90.00
_cell.angle_gamma   90.00
#
_symmetry.space_group_name_H-M   'P 1'
#
loop_
_entity.id
_entity.type
_entity.pdbx_description
1 polymer ?
#
loop_
_entity_poly.entity_id
_entity_poly.type
_entity_poly.pdbx_seq_one_letter_code
_entity_poly.pdbx_strand_id
1 'polypeptide(L)'
;MSVIATIEQLQAIYDQPNEASTVKVADRITPPYRVLIDNSPFAALATSGPEGLDCSPRGDLAGFVRVHDDKTLMMPDRRGNNRVDSLRNIVRDPRIALLFLIPGSGSTLRVNGRAQVSADPQLLASFTFDGKAPRTVI
;
A
#
# COMPACT_ATOMS: atom_id res chain seq x y z
N MET A 1 -25.25 3.81 24.40
CA MET A 1 -23.90 3.60 23.82
C MET A 1 -22.97 4.68 24.34
N SER A 2 -21.85 4.28 24.93
CA SER A 2 -20.83 5.24 25.40
C SER A 2 -19.80 5.45 24.31
N VAL A 3 -19.86 6.60 23.67
CA VAL A 3 -18.94 6.96 22.58
C VAL A 3 -17.79 7.79 23.12
N ILE A 4 -16.57 7.40 22.79
CA ILE A 4 -15.37 8.19 23.09
C ILE A 4 -15.30 9.29 22.04
N ALA A 5 -15.34 10.54 22.48
CA ALA A 5 -15.43 11.71 21.60
C ALA A 5 -14.14 12.54 21.60
N THR A 6 -13.24 12.33 22.53
CA THR A 6 -11.99 13.11 22.64
C THR A 6 -10.77 12.21 22.78
N ILE A 7 -9.61 12.75 22.40
CA ILE A 7 -8.34 12.05 22.56
C ILE A 7 -8.04 11.80 24.03
N GLU A 8 -8.36 12.76 24.91
CA GLU A 8 -8.16 12.65 26.34
C GLU A 8 -8.96 11.48 26.93
N GLN A 9 -10.21 11.28 26.48
CA GLN A 9 -11.01 10.13 26.88
C GLN A 9 -10.38 8.81 26.44
N LEU A 10 -9.82 8.78 25.22
CA LEU A 10 -9.16 7.61 24.68
C LEU A 10 -7.89 7.29 25.48
N GLN A 11 -7.08 8.30 25.77
CA GLN A 11 -5.85 8.16 26.53
C GLN A 11 -6.08 7.69 27.98
N ALA A 12 -7.26 7.98 28.53
CA ALA A 12 -7.64 7.48 29.87
C ALA A 12 -7.83 5.96 29.90
N ILE A 13 -8.09 5.34 28.73
CA ILE A 13 -8.31 3.89 28.59
C ILE A 13 -7.03 3.16 28.17
N TYR A 14 -6.26 3.77 27.29
CA TYR A 14 -5.06 3.16 26.73
C TYR A 14 -3.80 3.81 27.26
N ASP A 15 -2.84 2.97 27.66
CA ASP A 15 -1.52 3.39 28.04
C ASP A 15 -0.69 3.84 26.83
N GLN A 16 0.48 4.39 27.07
CA GLN A 16 1.43 4.73 26.02
C GLN A 16 1.84 3.48 25.24
N PRO A 17 2.04 3.58 23.90
CA PRO A 17 2.56 2.46 23.12
C PRO A 17 3.88 1.97 23.70
N ASN A 18 4.11 0.65 23.68
CA ASN A 18 5.39 0.13 24.10
C ASN A 18 6.50 0.52 23.11
N GLU A 19 7.74 0.56 23.58
CA GLU A 19 8.89 0.97 22.78
C GLU A 19 9.06 0.08 21.53
N ALA A 20 8.83 -1.24 21.66
CA ALA A 20 8.98 -2.17 20.55
C ALA A 20 8.05 -1.86 19.37
N SER A 21 6.82 -1.42 19.62
CA SER A 21 5.91 -1.04 18.52
C SER A 21 6.30 0.28 17.86
N THR A 22 6.96 1.18 18.59
CA THR A 22 7.41 2.47 18.04
C THR A 22 8.68 2.33 17.23
N VAL A 23 9.66 1.52 17.69
CA VAL A 23 10.94 1.34 16.97
C VAL A 23 10.80 0.53 15.68
N LYS A 24 9.69 -0.18 15.47
CA LYS A 24 9.40 -0.86 14.20
C LYS A 24 9.08 0.09 13.07
N VAL A 25 8.69 1.31 13.36
CA VAL A 25 8.42 2.32 12.35
C VAL A 25 9.74 2.83 11.79
N ALA A 26 9.90 2.72 10.47
CA ALA A 26 11.10 3.17 9.77
C ALA A 26 10.70 4.13 8.65
N ASP A 27 11.64 4.96 8.23
CA ASP A 27 11.43 5.91 7.13
C ASP A 27 11.80 5.32 5.76
N ARG A 28 12.09 4.04 5.70
CA ARG A 28 12.53 3.33 4.50
C ARG A 28 12.19 1.85 4.57
N ILE A 29 12.31 1.17 3.43
CA ILE A 29 12.15 -0.28 3.34
C ILE A 29 13.44 -0.93 3.84
N THR A 30 13.38 -1.50 5.03
CA THR A 30 14.50 -2.25 5.61
C THR A 30 14.59 -3.64 4.99
N PRO A 31 15.74 -4.34 5.10
CA PRO A 31 15.84 -5.71 4.59
C PRO A 31 14.77 -6.67 5.10
N PRO A 32 14.40 -6.70 6.40
CA PRO A 32 13.29 -7.55 6.86
C PRO A 32 11.94 -7.16 6.25
N TYR A 33 11.68 -5.88 6.05
CA TYR A 33 10.42 -5.42 5.44
C TYR A 33 10.37 -5.76 3.95
N ARG A 34 11.50 -5.70 3.26
CA ARG A 34 11.58 -6.14 1.87
C ARG A 34 11.19 -7.61 1.72
N VAL A 35 11.61 -8.47 2.64
CA VAL A 35 11.23 -9.89 2.61
C VAL A 35 9.70 -10.04 2.69
N LEU A 36 9.04 -9.26 3.53
CA LEU A 36 7.58 -9.29 3.63
C LEU A 36 6.91 -8.84 2.33
N ILE A 37 7.42 -7.78 1.70
CA ILE A 37 6.89 -7.29 0.42
C ILE A 37 7.10 -8.34 -0.68
N ASP A 38 8.28 -8.90 -0.79
CA ASP A 38 8.62 -9.88 -1.82
C ASP A 38 7.81 -11.18 -1.71
N ASN A 39 7.31 -11.50 -0.52
CA ASN A 39 6.51 -12.70 -0.26
C ASN A 39 5.01 -12.45 -0.18
N SER A 40 4.58 -11.22 -0.39
CA SER A 40 3.16 -10.87 -0.32
C SER A 40 2.50 -10.96 -1.69
N PRO A 41 1.48 -11.82 -1.88
CA PRO A 41 0.69 -11.86 -3.10
C PRO A 41 -0.52 -10.93 -3.05
N PHE A 42 -0.72 -10.21 -1.94
CA PHE A 42 -1.93 -9.45 -1.70
C PHE A 42 -1.64 -8.21 -0.87
N ALA A 43 -2.26 -7.10 -1.24
CA ALA A 43 -2.21 -5.85 -0.47
C ALA A 43 -3.53 -5.11 -0.57
N ALA A 44 -3.88 -4.38 0.48
CA ALA A 44 -4.97 -3.42 0.44
C ALA A 44 -4.37 -2.03 0.17
N LEU A 45 -4.92 -1.35 -0.83
CA LEU A 45 -4.53 0.01 -1.20
C LEU A 45 -5.62 0.97 -0.74
N ALA A 46 -5.27 1.88 0.16
CA ALA A 46 -6.15 2.93 0.64
C ALA A 46 -5.79 4.26 -0.03
N THR A 47 -6.80 4.94 -0.53
CA THR A 47 -6.69 6.24 -1.18
C THR A 47 -7.77 7.17 -0.64
N SER A 48 -7.63 8.46 -0.91
CA SER A 48 -8.60 9.48 -0.52
C SER A 48 -9.03 10.30 -1.74
N GLY A 49 -10.32 10.55 -1.85
CA GLY A 49 -10.89 11.34 -2.92
C GLY A 49 -11.96 12.30 -2.42
N PRO A 50 -12.57 13.09 -3.32
CA PRO A 50 -13.60 14.06 -2.94
C PRO A 50 -14.82 13.42 -2.26
N GLU A 51 -15.10 12.16 -2.57
CA GLU A 51 -16.25 11.44 -2.02
C GLU A 51 -15.89 10.65 -0.77
N GLY A 52 -14.65 10.73 -0.29
CA GLY A 52 -14.19 10.05 0.91
C GLY A 52 -13.06 9.07 0.65
N LEU A 53 -12.94 8.12 1.54
CA LEU A 53 -11.88 7.12 1.48
C LEU A 53 -12.29 5.94 0.60
N ASP A 54 -11.29 5.33 -0.03
CA ASP A 54 -11.45 4.11 -0.80
C ASP A 54 -10.40 3.09 -0.36
N CYS A 55 -10.78 1.83 -0.35
CA CYS A 55 -9.87 0.73 -0.05
C CYS A 55 -10.09 -0.37 -1.07
N SER A 56 -9.05 -0.65 -1.88
CA SER A 56 -9.14 -1.66 -2.92
C SER A 56 -8.16 -2.80 -2.70
N PRO A 57 -8.59 -4.05 -2.97
CA PRO A 57 -7.69 -5.19 -2.95
C PRO A 57 -6.80 -5.16 -4.19
N ARG A 58 -5.52 -5.44 -3.99
CA ARG A 58 -4.53 -5.59 -5.05
C ARG A 58 -3.80 -6.90 -4.85
N GLY A 59 -3.67 -7.67 -5.89
CA GLY A 59 -3.01 -8.96 -5.78
C GLY A 59 -2.58 -9.50 -7.12
N ASP A 60 -1.59 -10.36 -7.07
CA ASP A 60 -1.00 -11.08 -8.19
C ASP A 60 -0.07 -12.14 -7.57
N LEU A 61 0.89 -12.64 -8.32
CA LEU A 61 1.93 -13.50 -7.76
C LEU A 61 2.68 -12.79 -6.62
N ALA A 62 3.20 -13.56 -5.68
CA ALA A 62 4.01 -13.01 -4.60
C ALA A 62 5.14 -12.14 -5.18
N GLY A 63 5.35 -10.96 -4.57
CA GLY A 63 6.33 -10.01 -5.09
C GLY A 63 5.82 -9.14 -6.24
N PHE A 64 4.51 -9.06 -6.45
CA PHE A 64 3.92 -8.21 -7.50
C PHE A 64 4.20 -6.72 -7.28
N VAL A 65 4.43 -6.31 -6.05
CA VAL A 65 4.92 -4.97 -5.73
C VAL A 65 6.45 -5.02 -5.75
N ARG A 66 7.05 -4.24 -6.64
CA ARG A 66 8.50 -4.21 -6.82
C ARG A 66 9.12 -3.18 -5.89
N VAL A 67 10.15 -3.58 -5.16
CA VAL A 67 11.00 -2.65 -4.42
C VAL A 67 12.03 -2.08 -5.39
N HIS A 68 11.82 -0.85 -5.83
CA HIS A 68 12.73 -0.16 -6.75
C HIS A 68 14.00 0.31 -6.03
N ASP A 69 13.81 0.93 -4.87
CA ASP A 69 14.88 1.29 -3.94
C ASP A 69 14.29 1.30 -2.52
N ASP A 70 15.07 1.70 -1.52
CA ASP A 70 14.62 1.65 -0.13
C ASP A 70 13.54 2.69 0.22
N LYS A 71 13.20 3.56 -0.71
CA LYS A 71 12.17 4.61 -0.56
C LYS A 71 11.05 4.53 -1.60
N THR A 72 11.16 3.62 -2.56
CA THR A 72 10.24 3.60 -3.71
C THR A 72 9.74 2.19 -3.99
N LEU A 73 8.42 2.05 -4.01
CA LEU A 73 7.72 0.86 -4.44
C LEU A 73 7.03 1.11 -5.78
N MET A 74 6.88 0.08 -6.57
CA MET A 74 6.17 0.13 -7.84
C MET A 74 5.17 -1.01 -7.92
N MET A 75 3.91 -0.69 -8.22
CA MET A 75 2.83 -1.65 -8.29
C MET A 75 2.12 -1.55 -9.64
N PRO A 76 2.06 -2.65 -10.41
CA PRO A 76 1.38 -2.61 -11.71
C PRO A 76 -0.14 -2.56 -11.52
N ASP A 77 -0.80 -1.75 -12.33
CA ASP A 77 -2.24 -1.75 -12.46
C ASP A 77 -2.61 -2.55 -13.71
N ARG A 78 -3.01 -3.80 -13.52
CA ARG A 78 -3.32 -4.69 -14.61
C ARG A 78 -4.79 -4.58 -15.00
N ARG A 79 -5.16 -5.27 -16.05
CA ARG A 79 -6.53 -5.24 -16.58
C ARG A 79 -7.56 -5.60 -15.52
N GLY A 80 -8.61 -4.79 -15.45
CA GLY A 80 -9.76 -4.99 -14.59
C GLY A 80 -10.99 -4.42 -15.32
N ASN A 81 -11.95 -3.94 -14.54
CA ASN A 81 -13.21 -3.40 -15.07
C ASN A 81 -13.11 -1.95 -15.56
N ASN A 82 -11.93 -1.36 -15.68
CA ASN A 82 -11.67 0.03 -16.05
C ASN A 82 -12.28 1.07 -15.08
N ARG A 83 -12.63 0.66 -13.89
CA ARG A 83 -13.26 1.55 -12.92
C ARG A 83 -12.29 2.63 -12.42
N VAL A 84 -11.04 2.29 -12.23
CA VAL A 84 -9.90 3.17 -11.93
C VAL A 84 -10.12 4.18 -10.80
N ASP A 85 -10.96 3.86 -9.83
CA ASP A 85 -11.28 4.77 -8.72
C ASP A 85 -10.04 5.12 -7.90
N SER A 86 -9.21 4.15 -7.58
CA SER A 86 -7.96 4.37 -6.84
C SER A 86 -7.00 5.27 -7.63
N LEU A 87 -6.88 5.05 -8.93
CA LEU A 87 -6.00 5.86 -9.79
C LEU A 87 -6.48 7.31 -9.86
N ARG A 88 -7.80 7.53 -9.99
CA ARG A 88 -8.38 8.87 -9.98
C ARG A 88 -8.09 9.59 -8.66
N ASN A 89 -8.25 8.88 -7.56
CA ASN A 89 -7.95 9.43 -6.24
C ASN A 89 -6.48 9.83 -6.12
N ILE A 90 -5.55 8.97 -6.56
CA ILE A 90 -4.11 9.27 -6.51
C ILE A 90 -3.76 10.52 -7.33
N VAL A 91 -4.35 10.68 -8.51
CA VAL A 91 -4.11 11.87 -9.34
C VAL A 91 -4.53 13.15 -8.62
N ARG A 92 -5.60 13.11 -7.84
CA ARG A 92 -6.13 14.25 -7.10
C ARG A 92 -5.45 14.46 -5.75
N ASP A 93 -5.17 13.35 -5.04
CA ASP A 93 -4.55 13.34 -3.71
C ASP A 93 -3.52 12.22 -3.67
N PRO A 94 -2.22 12.54 -3.63
CA PRO A 94 -1.17 11.52 -3.72
C PRO A 94 -0.97 10.70 -2.46
N ARG A 95 -1.62 11.03 -1.34
CA ARG A 95 -1.47 10.28 -0.09
C ARG A 95 -2.09 8.91 -0.22
N ILE A 96 -1.33 7.88 0.11
CA ILE A 96 -1.80 6.49 0.08
C ILE A 96 -1.32 5.73 1.29
N ALA A 97 -2.00 4.61 1.55
CA ALA A 97 -1.53 3.60 2.49
C ALA A 97 -1.65 2.22 1.84
N LEU A 98 -0.65 1.39 2.08
CA LEU A 98 -0.66 -0.02 1.71
C LEU A 98 -0.64 -0.89 2.96
N LEU A 99 -1.39 -1.97 2.93
CA LEU A 99 -1.33 -3.02 3.93
C LEU A 99 -1.01 -4.34 3.22
N PHE A 100 0.21 -4.83 3.42
CA PHE A 100 0.65 -6.10 2.86
C PHE A 100 0.20 -7.25 3.74
N LEU A 101 -0.39 -8.26 3.12
CA LEU A 101 -0.91 -9.46 3.78
C LEU A 101 -0.28 -10.69 3.13
N ILE A 102 0.13 -11.64 3.96
CA ILE A 102 0.72 -12.89 3.50
C ILE A 102 -0.17 -14.03 4.02
N PRO A 103 -0.90 -14.74 3.13
CA PRO A 103 -1.74 -15.85 3.54
C PRO A 103 -0.96 -16.90 4.33
N GLY A 104 -1.52 -17.32 5.46
CA GLY A 104 -0.88 -18.29 6.34
C GLY A 104 0.15 -17.70 7.32
N SER A 105 0.41 -16.42 7.24
CA SER A 105 1.32 -15.71 8.16
C SER A 105 0.56 -14.71 9.01
N GLY A 106 0.94 -14.58 10.27
CA GLY A 106 0.44 -13.52 11.14
C GLY A 106 1.18 -12.18 10.96
N SER A 107 2.23 -12.15 10.14
CA SER A 107 2.97 -10.93 9.89
C SER A 107 2.27 -10.06 8.85
N THR A 108 2.17 -8.77 9.13
CA THR A 108 1.64 -7.76 8.21
C THR A 108 2.61 -6.59 8.15
N LEU A 109 2.55 -5.84 7.05
CA LEU A 109 3.37 -4.63 6.89
C LEU A 109 2.51 -3.50 6.38
N ARG A 110 2.58 -2.35 7.05
CA ARG A 110 1.96 -1.10 6.60
C ARG A 110 3.02 -0.23 5.94
N VAL A 111 2.67 0.34 4.81
CA VAL A 111 3.50 1.34 4.14
C VAL A 111 2.62 2.55 3.83
N ASN A 112 2.96 3.69 4.41
CA ASN A 112 2.32 4.96 4.12
C ASN A 112 3.25 5.80 3.26
N GLY A 113 2.69 6.50 2.30
CA GLY A 113 3.51 7.31 1.42
C GLY A 113 2.70 8.16 0.47
N ARG A 114 3.37 8.59 -0.57
CA ARG A 114 2.78 9.38 -1.64
C ARG A 114 2.97 8.62 -2.94
N ALA A 115 1.94 8.63 -3.77
CA ALA A 115 1.94 7.88 -5.02
C ALA A 115 1.72 8.78 -6.22
N GLN A 116 2.17 8.30 -7.36
CA GLN A 116 1.86 8.86 -8.66
C GLN A 116 1.54 7.72 -9.62
N VAL A 117 0.84 8.01 -10.68
CA VAL A 117 0.48 7.05 -11.72
C VAL A 117 1.33 7.32 -12.95
N SER A 118 2.03 6.30 -13.43
CA SER A 118 2.89 6.41 -14.60
C SER A 118 2.39 5.54 -15.75
N ALA A 119 2.47 6.08 -16.95
CA ALA A 119 2.24 5.36 -18.20
C ALA A 119 3.51 5.33 -19.06
N ASP A 120 4.69 5.48 -18.46
CA ASP A 120 5.95 5.42 -19.19
C ASP A 120 6.11 4.08 -19.88
N PRO A 121 6.29 4.04 -21.24
CA PRO A 121 6.32 2.77 -21.97
C PRO A 121 7.41 1.79 -21.52
N GLN A 122 8.60 2.28 -21.16
CA GLN A 122 9.68 1.41 -20.69
C GLN A 122 9.35 0.80 -19.33
N LEU A 123 8.76 1.60 -18.45
CA LEU A 123 8.32 1.12 -17.14
C LEU A 123 7.23 0.06 -17.27
N LEU A 124 6.21 0.32 -18.08
CA LEU A 124 5.15 -0.65 -18.35
C LEU A 124 5.71 -1.95 -18.91
N ALA A 125 6.60 -1.86 -19.89
CA ALA A 125 7.23 -3.04 -20.49
C ALA A 125 7.99 -3.87 -19.46
N SER A 126 8.62 -3.25 -18.48
CA SER A 126 9.36 -3.96 -17.43
C SER A 126 8.47 -4.82 -16.53
N PHE A 127 7.16 -4.59 -16.53
CA PHE A 127 6.17 -5.37 -15.79
C PHE A 127 5.41 -6.36 -16.67
N THR A 128 5.87 -6.61 -17.89
CA THR A 128 5.22 -7.58 -18.77
C THR A 128 5.21 -8.96 -18.13
N PHE A 129 4.04 -9.58 -18.08
CA PHE A 129 3.84 -10.92 -17.58
C PHE A 129 2.88 -11.66 -18.52
N ASP A 130 3.24 -12.87 -18.91
CA ASP A 130 2.46 -13.68 -19.83
C ASP A 130 2.08 -12.91 -21.12
N GLY A 131 3.06 -12.19 -21.67
CA GLY A 131 2.90 -11.39 -22.89
C GLY A 131 2.09 -10.12 -22.72
N LYS A 132 1.69 -9.74 -21.50
CA LYS A 132 0.83 -8.59 -21.24
C LYS A 132 1.51 -7.59 -20.31
N ALA A 133 1.59 -6.34 -20.74
CA ALA A 133 2.01 -5.23 -19.92
C ALA A 133 0.81 -4.66 -19.15
N PRO A 134 1.04 -4.08 -17.95
CA PRO A 134 0.00 -3.30 -17.28
C PRO A 134 -0.32 -2.03 -18.07
N ARG A 135 -1.44 -1.41 -17.78
CA ARG A 135 -1.81 -0.13 -18.39
C ARG A 135 -1.13 1.05 -17.74
N THR A 136 -0.90 0.95 -16.44
CA THR A 136 -0.19 1.96 -15.63
C THR A 136 0.57 1.26 -14.52
N VAL A 137 1.45 2.03 -13.88
CA VAL A 137 2.18 1.63 -12.67
C VAL A 137 1.99 2.73 -11.63
N ILE A 138 1.67 2.32 -10.42
CA ILE A 138 1.57 3.21 -9.26
C ILE A 138 2.91 3.23 -8.55
#